data_c2c3dfceaab89bd2ea163d28d792e639
#
_entry.id   c2c3dfceaab89bd2ea163d28d792e639
#
_cell.length_a   1.000
_cell.length_b   1.000
_cell.length_c   1.000
_cell.angle_alpha   90.00
_cell.angle_beta   90.00
_cell.angle_gamma   90.00
#
_symmetry.space_group_name_H-M   'P 1'
#
loop_
_entity.id
_entity.type
_entity.pdbx_description
1 polymer ?
#
loop_
_entity_poly.entity_id
_entity_poly.type
_entity_poly.pdbx_seq_one_letter_code
_entity_poly.pdbx_strand_id
1 'polypeptide(L)'
;MIRFLIFLLLIFASPTLKANDKIQITSDNLTLNKKDLSATFEGNVRVFFEDQALSTTKLIIYYSDLGPKREIIKIVFPTKIKAIKNYKNDVIDVIVANSGEFDNLAKELTLIGNVQMQKDDNILVTDKMVYSAKLKSIESKPNAK
;
A
#
# COMPACT_ATOMS: atom_id res chain seq x y z
N MET A 1 -0.56 -21.11 6.07
CA MET A 1 0.24 -20.06 5.47
C MET A 1 -0.36 -18.67 5.61
N ILE A 2 -1.61 -18.50 5.26
CA ILE A 2 -2.28 -17.20 5.40
C ILE A 2 -2.28 -16.74 6.85
N ARG A 3 -2.54 -17.65 7.78
CA ARG A 3 -2.50 -17.34 9.20
C ARG A 3 -1.13 -16.87 9.67
N PHE A 4 -0.09 -17.48 9.11
CA PHE A 4 1.27 -17.09 9.43
C PHE A 4 1.58 -15.69 8.92
N LEU A 5 1.12 -15.36 7.72
CA LEU A 5 1.32 -14.04 7.15
C LEU A 5 0.60 -12.97 7.97
N ILE A 6 -0.63 -13.25 8.40
CA ILE A 6 -1.38 -12.32 9.23
C ILE A 6 -0.68 -12.12 10.56
N PHE A 7 -0.19 -13.20 11.15
CA PHE A 7 0.54 -13.12 12.41
C PHE A 7 1.82 -12.31 12.26
N LEU A 8 2.55 -12.54 11.18
CA LEU A 8 3.77 -11.79 10.89
C LEU A 8 3.47 -10.30 10.72
N LEU A 9 2.37 -10.00 10.03
CA LEU A 9 1.96 -8.61 9.85
C LEU A 9 1.65 -7.95 11.19
N LEU A 10 1.03 -8.69 12.10
CA LEU A 10 0.74 -8.18 13.43
C LEU A 10 2.01 -7.87 14.22
N ILE A 11 3.07 -8.62 13.97
CA ILE A 11 4.35 -8.35 14.62
C ILE A 11 4.93 -7.03 14.13
N PHE A 12 4.77 -6.75 12.84
CA PHE A 12 5.27 -5.50 12.26
C PHE A 12 4.31 -4.33 12.47
N ALA A 13 3.04 -4.62 12.68
CA ALA A 13 2.06 -3.58 12.89
C ALA A 13 2.32 -2.89 14.23
N SER A 14 2.22 -1.58 14.22
CA SER A 14 2.36 -0.83 15.45
C SER A 14 1.18 -1.13 16.37
N PRO A 15 1.42 -1.32 17.68
CA PRO A 15 0.31 -1.50 18.60
C PRO A 15 -0.57 -0.26 18.74
N THR A 16 -0.19 0.84 18.14
CA THR A 16 -1.03 2.03 18.10
C THR A 16 -2.15 1.92 17.07
N LEU A 17 -2.12 0.90 16.20
CA LEU A 17 -3.20 0.67 15.26
C LEU A 17 -4.48 0.36 16.02
N LYS A 18 -5.54 1.02 15.63
CA LYS A 18 -6.85 0.76 16.22
C LYS A 18 -7.39 -0.58 15.72
N ALA A 19 -8.36 -1.13 16.44
CA ALA A 19 -8.88 -2.45 16.12
C ALA A 19 -9.45 -2.53 14.69
N ASN A 20 -9.96 -1.41 14.16
CA ASN A 20 -10.53 -1.37 12.82
C ASN A 20 -9.50 -1.04 11.73
N ASP A 21 -8.22 -0.87 12.10
CA ASP A 21 -7.14 -0.59 11.16
C ASP A 21 -6.35 -1.85 10.81
N LYS A 22 -7.03 -2.97 10.70
CA LYS A 22 -6.38 -4.23 10.37
C LYS A 22 -5.99 -4.27 8.91
N ILE A 23 -4.75 -4.64 8.67
CA ILE A 23 -4.21 -4.85 7.33
C ILE A 23 -3.98 -6.34 7.17
N GLN A 24 -4.42 -6.90 6.05
CA GLN A 24 -4.19 -8.29 5.73
C GLN A 24 -3.46 -8.38 4.40
N ILE A 25 -2.36 -9.11 4.38
CA ILE A 25 -1.58 -9.31 3.16
C ILE A 25 -1.53 -10.80 2.87
N THR A 26 -1.84 -11.17 1.64
CA THR A 26 -1.67 -12.55 1.17
C THR A 26 -0.75 -12.56 -0.02
N SER A 27 0.02 -13.63 -0.17
CA SER A 27 0.93 -13.80 -1.30
C SER A 27 1.30 -15.26 -1.43
N ASP A 28 1.91 -15.61 -2.57
CA ASP A 28 2.40 -16.96 -2.77
C ASP A 28 3.68 -17.22 -1.99
N ASN A 29 4.55 -16.23 -1.90
CA ASN A 29 5.85 -16.34 -1.25
C ASN A 29 6.13 -15.15 -0.35
N LEU A 30 6.84 -15.41 0.75
CA LEU A 30 7.31 -14.39 1.66
C LEU A 30 8.76 -14.67 1.98
N THR A 31 9.59 -13.66 1.78
CA THR A 31 11.01 -13.73 2.11
C THR A 31 11.34 -12.65 3.14
N LEU A 32 11.99 -13.06 4.21
CA LEU A 32 12.44 -12.13 5.24
C LEU A 32 13.94 -11.91 5.09
N ASN A 33 14.36 -10.66 5.06
CA ASN A 33 15.76 -10.31 4.96
C ASN A 33 16.16 -9.53 6.20
N LYS A 34 16.97 -10.16 7.04
CA LYS A 34 17.39 -9.54 8.29
C LYS A 34 18.44 -8.46 8.09
N LYS A 35 19.24 -8.56 7.02
CA LYS A 35 20.25 -7.54 6.74
C LYS A 35 19.62 -6.22 6.34
N ASP A 36 18.61 -6.30 5.48
CA ASP A 36 17.94 -5.10 4.97
C ASP A 36 16.76 -4.67 5.83
N LEU A 37 16.42 -5.47 6.84
CA LEU A 37 15.24 -5.25 7.64
C LEU A 37 14.01 -5.08 6.74
N SER A 38 13.79 -6.10 5.90
CA SER A 38 12.69 -6.06 4.94
C SER A 38 11.98 -7.40 4.84
N ALA A 39 10.74 -7.32 4.41
CA ALA A 39 9.91 -8.49 4.09
C ALA A 39 9.40 -8.32 2.67
N THR A 40 9.65 -9.29 1.83
CA THR A 40 9.26 -9.26 0.43
C THR A 40 8.16 -10.29 0.18
N PHE A 41 7.04 -9.82 -0.33
CA PHE A 41 5.91 -10.64 -0.71
C PHE A 41 5.89 -10.73 -2.22
N GLU A 42 5.82 -11.94 -2.76
CA GLU A 42 5.84 -12.16 -4.21
C GLU A 42 4.78 -13.16 -4.64
N GLY A 43 4.17 -12.87 -5.79
CA GLY A 43 3.18 -13.73 -6.40
C GLY A 43 1.78 -13.53 -5.84
N ASN A 44 0.87 -13.07 -6.68
CA ASN A 44 -0.54 -12.85 -6.30
C ASN A 44 -0.67 -12.11 -4.98
N VAL A 45 0.05 -11.00 -4.86
CA VAL A 45 0.03 -10.21 -3.64
C VAL A 45 -1.28 -9.43 -3.57
N ARG A 46 -1.98 -9.57 -2.46
CA ARG A 46 -3.21 -8.83 -2.20
C ARG A 46 -3.15 -8.22 -0.82
N VAL A 47 -3.51 -6.96 -0.76
CA VAL A 47 -3.55 -6.21 0.49
C VAL A 47 -4.98 -5.77 0.72
N PHE A 48 -5.50 -6.08 1.90
CA PHE A 48 -6.84 -5.67 2.29
C PHE A 48 -6.73 -4.75 3.50
N PHE A 49 -7.37 -3.61 3.41
CA PHE A 49 -7.37 -2.65 4.49
C PHE A 49 -8.72 -1.93 4.49
N GLU A 50 -9.52 -2.18 5.53
CA GLU A 50 -10.88 -1.66 5.63
C GLU A 50 -11.70 -2.02 4.39
N ASP A 51 -12.13 -1.02 3.62
CA ASP A 51 -12.93 -1.22 2.42
C ASP A 51 -12.09 -1.12 1.15
N GLN A 52 -10.76 -1.20 1.27
CA GLN A 52 -9.85 -1.10 0.16
C GLN A 52 -9.16 -2.43 -0.10
N ALA A 53 -8.92 -2.71 -1.37
CA ALA A 53 -8.18 -3.89 -1.79
C ALA A 53 -7.13 -3.48 -2.83
N LEU A 54 -5.92 -3.96 -2.66
CA LEU A 54 -4.82 -3.65 -3.58
C LEU A 54 -4.25 -4.96 -4.09
N SER A 55 -3.98 -5.03 -5.39
CA SER A 55 -3.38 -6.20 -6.04
C SER A 55 -2.08 -5.80 -6.71
N THR A 56 -1.07 -6.63 -6.55
CA THR A 56 0.23 -6.44 -7.20
C THR A 56 0.93 -7.79 -7.29
N THR A 57 2.10 -7.83 -7.92
CA THR A 57 2.89 -9.06 -7.98
C THR A 57 4.04 -9.06 -6.99
N LYS A 58 4.42 -7.90 -6.49
CA LYS A 58 5.53 -7.82 -5.53
C LYS A 58 5.33 -6.63 -4.61
N LEU A 59 5.64 -6.84 -3.35
CA LEU A 59 5.52 -5.82 -2.33
C LEU A 59 6.65 -6.00 -1.33
N ILE A 60 7.35 -4.91 -0.99
CA ILE A 60 8.45 -4.95 -0.05
C ILE A 60 8.13 -4.02 1.11
N ILE A 61 8.20 -4.56 2.31
CA ILE A 61 8.02 -3.78 3.53
C ILE A 61 9.38 -3.61 4.19
N TYR A 62 9.75 -2.35 4.43
CA TYR A 62 10.94 -2.02 5.20
C TYR A 62 10.51 -1.59 6.60
N TYR A 63 11.21 -2.11 7.60
CA TYR A 63 10.86 -1.83 8.98
C TYR A 63 12.08 -1.42 9.78
N SER A 64 11.84 -0.78 10.92
CA SER A 64 12.88 -0.36 11.83
C SER A 64 12.98 -1.35 12.97
N ASP A 65 14.21 -1.67 13.36
CA ASP A 65 14.47 -2.51 14.51
C ASP A 65 15.07 -1.67 15.65
N LEU A 66 15.00 -0.35 15.52
CA LEU A 66 15.50 0.58 16.54
C LEU A 66 14.43 0.76 17.61
N GLY A 67 14.76 0.40 18.83
CA GLY A 67 13.85 0.56 19.94
C GLY A 67 13.09 -0.72 20.25
N PRO A 68 12.17 -0.67 21.23
CA PRO A 68 11.48 -1.86 21.72
C PRO A 68 10.42 -2.41 20.77
N LYS A 69 10.04 -1.65 19.74
CA LYS A 69 8.99 -2.05 18.82
C LYS A 69 9.47 -1.93 17.39
N ARG A 70 9.07 -2.89 16.58
CA ARG A 70 9.31 -2.81 15.14
C ARG A 70 8.23 -1.98 14.50
N GLU A 71 8.65 -1.04 13.67
CA GLU A 71 7.72 -0.16 12.98
C GLU A 71 7.97 -0.24 11.49
N ILE A 72 6.90 -0.19 10.73
CA ILE A 72 7.00 -0.12 9.28
C ILE A 72 7.46 1.29 8.92
N ILE A 73 8.56 1.37 8.17
CA ILE A 73 9.09 2.65 7.69
C ILE A 73 8.51 2.97 6.32
N LYS A 74 8.51 1.98 5.44
CA LYS A 74 8.19 2.20 4.04
C LYS A 74 7.66 0.93 3.42
N ILE A 75 6.72 1.08 2.50
CA ILE A 75 6.22 -0.03 1.69
C ILE A 75 6.47 0.34 0.23
N VAL A 76 7.12 -0.56 -0.50
CA VAL A 76 7.45 -0.33 -1.91
C VAL A 76 6.68 -1.31 -2.77
N PHE A 77 6.07 -0.79 -3.82
CA PHE A 77 5.38 -1.57 -4.84
C PHE A 77 6.16 -1.42 -6.14
N PRO A 78 7.15 -2.30 -6.40
CA PRO A 78 8.00 -2.12 -7.57
C PRO A 78 7.35 -2.51 -8.90
N THR A 79 6.19 -3.15 -8.83
CA THR A 79 5.48 -3.60 -10.03
C THR A 79 4.10 -2.98 -10.07
N LYS A 80 3.39 -3.23 -11.17
CA LYS A 80 2.08 -2.64 -11.41
C LYS A 80 1.11 -2.90 -10.25
N ILE A 81 0.36 -1.87 -9.90
CA ILE A 81 -0.58 -1.87 -8.79
C ILE A 81 -1.97 -1.60 -9.31
N LYS A 82 -2.95 -2.30 -8.73
CA LYS A 82 -4.36 -1.97 -8.92
C LYS A 82 -5.01 -1.91 -7.55
N ALA A 83 -5.59 -0.77 -7.22
CA ALA A 83 -6.29 -0.58 -5.97
C ALA A 83 -7.76 -0.29 -6.23
N ILE A 84 -8.61 -0.88 -5.42
CA ILE A 84 -10.06 -0.73 -5.52
C ILE A 84 -10.58 -0.31 -4.15
N LYS A 85 -11.41 0.71 -4.14
CA LYS A 85 -12.10 1.12 -2.93
C LYS A 85 -13.60 1.05 -3.16
N ASN A 86 -14.28 0.29 -2.33
CA ASN A 86 -15.73 0.13 -2.37
C ASN A 86 -16.38 1.11 -1.41
N TYR A 87 -17.41 1.78 -1.87
CA TYR A 87 -18.22 2.63 -1.02
C TYR A 87 -19.57 1.97 -0.78
N LYS A 88 -20.26 2.42 0.24
CA LYS A 88 -21.54 1.83 0.64
C LYS A 88 -22.62 1.90 -0.43
N ASN A 89 -22.48 2.81 -1.39
CA ASN A 89 -23.47 3.00 -2.46
C ASN A 89 -23.11 2.26 -3.75
N ASP A 90 -22.32 1.22 -3.66
CA ASP A 90 -21.84 0.46 -4.81
C ASP A 90 -20.95 1.30 -5.75
N VAL A 91 -20.51 2.45 -5.30
CA VAL A 91 -19.54 3.23 -6.04
C VAL A 91 -18.17 2.64 -5.84
N ILE A 92 -17.42 2.43 -6.91
CA ILE A 92 -16.11 1.83 -6.87
C ILE A 92 -15.10 2.82 -7.46
N ASP A 93 -14.09 3.16 -6.69
CA ASP A 93 -12.94 3.90 -7.19
C ASP A 93 -11.85 2.90 -7.52
N VAL A 94 -11.26 3.05 -8.70
CA VAL A 94 -10.18 2.18 -9.16
C VAL A 94 -8.97 3.03 -9.46
N ILE A 95 -7.82 2.64 -8.94
CA ILE A 95 -6.55 3.31 -9.21
C ILE A 95 -5.57 2.26 -9.73
N VAL A 96 -4.91 2.58 -10.84
CA VAL A 96 -3.83 1.75 -11.38
C VAL A 96 -2.59 2.62 -11.55
N ALA A 97 -1.43 2.02 -11.38
CA ALA A 97 -0.16 2.69 -11.55
C ALA A 97 0.92 1.66 -11.87
N ASN A 98 2.03 2.10 -12.46
CA ASN A 98 3.12 1.19 -12.76
C ASN A 98 3.91 0.79 -11.52
N SER A 99 4.00 1.68 -10.55
CA SER A 99 4.70 1.42 -9.30
C SER A 99 4.23 2.39 -8.23
N GLY A 100 4.67 2.16 -7.01
CA GLY A 100 4.31 3.06 -5.93
C GLY A 100 5.18 2.87 -4.71
N GLU A 101 5.06 3.79 -3.79
CA GLU A 101 5.78 3.74 -2.54
C GLU A 101 4.97 4.46 -1.47
N PHE A 102 4.84 3.82 -0.31
CA PHE A 102 4.20 4.43 0.84
C PHE A 102 5.26 4.73 1.89
N ASP A 103 5.39 6.02 2.23
CA ASP A 103 6.29 6.46 3.30
C ASP A 103 5.47 6.57 4.58
N ASN A 104 5.71 5.67 5.51
CA ASN A 104 4.93 5.62 6.73
C ASN A 104 5.24 6.76 7.69
N LEU A 105 6.43 7.32 7.61
CA LEU A 105 6.80 8.45 8.47
C LEU A 105 6.10 9.72 8.02
N ALA A 106 6.10 9.97 6.72
CA ALA A 106 5.42 11.13 6.16
C ALA A 106 3.93 10.90 5.94
N LYS A 107 3.49 9.63 6.00
CA LYS A 107 2.10 9.24 5.70
C LYS A 107 1.71 9.66 4.28
N GLU A 108 2.60 9.39 3.35
CA GLU A 108 2.39 9.74 1.94
C GLU A 108 2.49 8.50 1.05
N LEU A 109 1.53 8.36 0.17
CA LEU A 109 1.55 7.36 -0.88
C LEU A 109 1.87 8.06 -2.19
N THR A 110 2.92 7.61 -2.87
CA THR A 110 3.32 8.12 -4.17
C THR A 110 3.11 7.02 -5.21
N LEU A 111 2.36 7.33 -6.25
CA LEU A 111 2.13 6.44 -7.36
C LEU A 111 2.81 7.01 -8.59
N ILE A 112 3.50 6.17 -9.35
CA ILE A 112 4.33 6.61 -10.45
C ILE A 112 4.06 5.77 -11.70
N GLY A 113 3.91 6.45 -12.82
CA GLY A 113 3.84 5.84 -14.14
C GLY A 113 2.43 5.44 -14.53
N ASN A 114 1.91 6.10 -15.55
CA ASN A 114 0.59 5.82 -16.09
C ASN A 114 -0.48 5.67 -15.01
N VAL A 115 -0.49 6.63 -14.10
CA VAL A 115 -1.45 6.60 -13.01
C VAL A 115 -2.82 6.95 -13.55
N GLN A 116 -3.78 6.06 -13.36
CA GLN A 116 -5.16 6.28 -13.75
C GLN A 116 -6.05 6.09 -12.55
N MET A 117 -6.92 7.05 -12.32
CA MET A 117 -7.92 6.95 -11.28
C MET A 117 -9.29 7.09 -11.92
N GLN A 118 -10.14 6.11 -11.68
CA GLN A 118 -11.52 6.17 -12.10
C GLN A 118 -12.40 6.37 -10.88
N LYS A 119 -13.14 7.44 -10.89
CA LYS A 119 -14.08 7.76 -9.83
C LYS A 119 -15.41 8.14 -10.46
N ASP A 120 -16.45 7.35 -10.20
CA ASP A 120 -17.74 7.50 -10.87
C ASP A 120 -17.54 7.42 -12.38
N ASP A 121 -17.97 8.45 -13.09
CA ASP A 121 -17.83 8.51 -14.55
C ASP A 121 -16.59 9.28 -14.98
N ASN A 122 -15.78 9.71 -14.04
CA ASN A 122 -14.59 10.50 -14.31
C ASN A 122 -13.35 9.65 -14.32
N ILE A 123 -12.46 9.94 -15.26
CA ILE A 123 -11.16 9.27 -15.35
C ILE A 123 -10.09 10.33 -15.31
N LEU A 124 -9.17 10.19 -14.34
CA LEU A 124 -8.01 11.07 -14.22
C LEU A 124 -6.77 10.28 -14.63
N VAL A 125 -5.93 10.89 -15.42
CA VAL A 125 -4.69 10.27 -15.89
C VAL A 125 -3.55 11.22 -15.59
N THR A 126 -2.49 10.71 -14.97
CA THR A 126 -1.32 11.51 -14.65
C THR A 126 -0.10 10.61 -14.60
N ASP A 127 1.08 11.19 -14.62
CA ASP A 127 2.32 10.43 -14.52
C ASP A 127 2.73 10.19 -13.07
N LYS A 128 2.28 11.04 -12.16
CA LYS A 128 2.62 10.92 -10.75
C LYS A 128 1.49 11.44 -9.90
N MET A 129 1.16 10.71 -8.86
CA MET A 129 0.14 11.11 -7.91
C MET A 129 0.71 10.96 -6.50
N VAL A 130 0.51 11.99 -5.68
CA VAL A 130 0.89 11.95 -4.27
C VAL A 130 -0.39 12.10 -3.45
N TYR A 131 -0.62 11.12 -2.58
CA TYR A 131 -1.73 11.16 -1.64
C TYR A 131 -1.15 11.30 -0.24
N SER A 132 -1.51 12.39 0.42
CA SER A 132 -1.04 12.66 1.77
C SER A 132 -2.16 12.42 2.77
N ALA A 133 -1.95 11.46 3.65
CA ALA A 133 -2.94 11.16 4.68
C ALA A 133 -3.10 12.29 5.69
N LYS A 134 -2.04 13.06 5.89
CA LYS A 134 -2.11 14.19 6.81
C LYS A 134 -3.07 15.25 6.33
N LEU A 135 -3.07 15.50 5.02
CA LEU A 135 -3.94 16.51 4.42
C LEU A 135 -5.28 15.95 4.01
N LYS A 136 -5.41 14.61 4.00
CA LYS A 136 -6.61 13.90 3.53
C LYS A 136 -7.05 14.38 2.16
N SER A 137 -6.06 14.70 1.32
CA SER A 137 -6.32 15.19 -0.03
C SER A 137 -5.37 14.53 -1.01
N ILE A 138 -5.75 14.56 -2.27
CA ILE A 138 -4.94 14.00 -3.35
C ILE A 138 -4.36 15.16 -4.14
N GLU A 139 -3.04 15.17 -4.30
CA GLU A 139 -2.37 16.11 -5.17
C GLU A 139 -1.92 15.38 -6.42
N SER A 140 -2.35 15.89 -7.56
CA SER A 140 -1.95 15.38 -8.85
C SER A 140 -0.89 16.33 -9.43
N LYS A 141 0.22 15.75 -9.89
CA LYS A 141 1.30 16.54 -10.47
C LYS A 141 1.58 16.04 -11.88
N PRO A 142 0.77 16.46 -12.85
CA PRO A 142 1.01 16.07 -14.23
C PRO A 142 2.25 16.75 -14.77
N ASN A 143 2.87 16.12 -15.78
CA ASN A 143 4.07 16.69 -16.37
C ASN A 143 3.85 18.04 -17.03
N ALA A 144 2.63 18.33 -17.40
CA ALA A 144 2.31 19.58 -18.06
C ALA A 144 2.34 20.78 -17.11
N LYS A 145 2.67 20.52 -15.86
CA LYS A 145 2.75 21.63 -14.90
C LYS A 145 4.06 21.64 -14.11
#